data_c90d1727db19ae3eef1177c22b54c711
#
_entry.id   c90d1727db19ae3eef1177c22b54c711
#
_cell.length_a   1.000
_cell.length_b   1.000
_cell.length_c   1.000
_cell.angle_alpha   90.00
_cell.angle_beta   90.00
_cell.angle_gamma   90.00
#
_symmetry.space_group_name_H-M   'P 1'
#
loop_
_entity.id
_entity.type
_entity.pdbx_description
1 polymer ?
#
loop_
_entity_poly.entity_id
_entity_poly.type
_entity_poly.pdbx_seq_one_letter_code
_entity_poly.pdbx_strand_id
1 'polypeptide(L)'
;MDYVFVVQIHKGGSLEDIFQLFSDIYQVRGDCHVFIMSNDANQLVQLRENIEELQKRIPYWSTEIFLKSKSKLFTCFNRFSPHTRLIWIDSNYTLEDNVVYHLNQASLYTKGYGFISPYCEGEKYYVTDIYDDNPRPIKDSPIKEPMSVDTCPVPVFLTTISNYLLDQNSGLMRGIALRRIGFRNMVLPQAIVFKKENKNDTNN
;
A
#
# COMPACT_ATOMS: atom_id res chain seq x y z
N MET A 1 7.03 17.51 -3.64
CA MET A 1 7.05 16.03 -3.71
C MET A 1 5.61 15.56 -3.63
N ASP A 2 5.21 14.79 -4.63
CA ASP A 2 3.79 14.46 -4.84
C ASP A 2 3.41 13.12 -4.20
N TYR A 3 4.39 12.21 -4.14
CA TYR A 3 4.18 10.84 -3.67
C TYR A 3 5.29 10.36 -2.76
N VAL A 4 4.88 9.60 -1.74
CA VAL A 4 5.74 8.77 -0.91
C VAL A 4 5.31 7.32 -1.09
N PHE A 5 6.22 6.47 -1.50
CA PHE A 5 6.01 5.03 -1.54
C PHE A 5 6.65 4.38 -0.33
N VAL A 6 5.96 3.43 0.26
CA VAL A 6 6.52 2.54 1.28
C VAL A 6 6.43 1.12 0.76
N VAL A 7 7.57 0.54 0.47
CA VAL A 7 7.70 -0.84 0.00
C VAL A 7 8.18 -1.70 1.15
N GLN A 8 7.32 -2.57 1.65
CA GLN A 8 7.66 -3.54 2.66
C GLN A 8 8.05 -4.86 2.00
N ILE A 9 9.31 -5.27 2.18
CA ILE A 9 9.84 -6.52 1.64
C ILE A 9 9.87 -7.56 2.75
N HIS A 10 9.35 -8.74 2.45
CA HIS A 10 9.40 -9.90 3.32
C HIS A 10 10.56 -10.81 2.97
N LYS A 11 10.96 -11.66 3.93
CA LYS A 11 12.03 -12.65 3.74
C LYS A 11 11.68 -13.59 2.58
N GLY A 12 12.59 -13.71 1.64
CA GLY A 12 12.40 -14.56 0.43
C GLY A 12 11.76 -13.84 -0.76
N GLY A 13 11.41 -12.55 -0.65
CA GLY A 13 11.03 -11.75 -1.81
C GLY A 13 12.19 -11.66 -2.81
N SER A 14 11.91 -11.90 -4.09
CA SER A 14 12.94 -11.84 -5.13
C SER A 14 13.26 -10.38 -5.50
N LEU A 15 14.48 -10.16 -6.02
CA LEU A 15 14.84 -8.85 -6.58
C LEU A 15 13.96 -8.50 -7.80
N GLU A 16 13.57 -9.51 -8.57
CA GLU A 16 12.68 -9.36 -9.73
C GLU A 16 11.32 -8.79 -9.35
N ASP A 17 10.74 -9.25 -8.23
CA ASP A 17 9.49 -8.70 -7.68
C ASP A 17 9.61 -7.20 -7.39
N ILE A 18 10.79 -6.77 -6.93
CA ILE A 18 11.06 -5.36 -6.62
C ILE A 18 11.25 -4.56 -7.89
N PHE A 19 11.92 -5.10 -8.91
CA PHE A 19 12.06 -4.44 -10.20
C PHE A 19 10.72 -4.27 -10.91
N GLN A 20 9.87 -5.28 -10.88
CA GLN A 20 8.50 -5.17 -11.40
C GLN A 20 7.73 -4.07 -10.67
N LEU A 21 7.82 -4.04 -9.36
CA LEU A 21 7.22 -3.00 -8.53
C LEU A 21 7.70 -1.60 -8.89
N PHE A 22 9.00 -1.41 -9.13
CA PHE A 22 9.55 -0.13 -9.58
C PHE A 22 9.04 0.25 -10.97
N SER A 23 8.80 -0.70 -11.86
CA SER A 23 8.15 -0.46 -13.14
C SER A 23 6.74 0.11 -12.94
N ASP A 24 5.99 -0.44 -12.00
CA ASP A 24 4.63 0.03 -11.67
C ASP A 24 4.64 1.42 -11.03
N ILE A 25 5.60 1.69 -10.14
CA ILE A 25 5.81 3.01 -9.54
C ILE A 25 6.19 4.05 -10.61
N TYR A 26 6.97 3.67 -11.60
CA TYR A 26 7.40 4.56 -12.69
C TYR A 26 6.23 5.11 -13.51
N GLN A 27 5.10 4.44 -13.53
CA GLN A 27 3.89 4.92 -14.20
C GLN A 27 3.27 6.16 -13.54
N VAL A 28 3.63 6.44 -12.28
CA VAL A 28 3.18 7.65 -11.59
C VAL A 28 4.09 8.81 -11.97
N ARG A 29 3.54 9.80 -12.68
CA ARG A 29 4.26 11.03 -13.03
C ARG A 29 4.34 11.93 -11.81
N GLY A 30 5.54 12.38 -11.46
CA GLY A 30 5.77 13.31 -10.36
C GLY A 30 7.03 13.00 -9.56
N ASP A 31 7.35 13.87 -8.62
CA ASP A 31 8.45 13.67 -7.69
C ASP A 31 8.08 12.61 -6.66
N CYS A 32 8.87 11.55 -6.62
CA CYS A 32 8.61 10.40 -5.73
C CYS A 32 9.74 10.22 -4.72
N HIS A 33 9.37 9.87 -3.49
CA HIS A 33 10.27 9.33 -2.49
C HIS A 33 9.89 7.90 -2.13
N VAL A 34 10.85 6.98 -2.17
CA VAL A 34 10.61 5.56 -1.96
C VAL A 34 11.32 5.09 -0.70
N PHE A 35 10.57 4.68 0.30
CA PHE A 35 11.07 3.98 1.47
C PHE A 35 11.00 2.46 1.24
N ILE A 36 12.13 1.79 1.38
CA ILE A 36 12.22 0.33 1.29
C ILE A 36 12.54 -0.21 2.67
N MET A 37 11.72 -1.11 3.15
CA MET A 37 11.87 -1.70 4.46
C MET A 37 11.88 -3.22 4.38
N SER A 38 12.81 -3.86 5.11
CA SER A 38 12.81 -5.30 5.33
C SER A 38 13.14 -5.62 6.79
N ASN A 39 12.72 -6.79 7.25
CA ASN A 39 13.20 -7.36 8.50
C ASN A 39 14.56 -8.05 8.37
N ASP A 40 15.06 -8.27 7.15
CA ASP A 40 16.30 -8.96 6.86
C ASP A 40 17.38 -7.96 6.41
N ALA A 41 18.43 -7.82 7.23
CA ALA A 41 19.53 -6.91 6.96
C ALA A 41 20.35 -7.34 5.72
N ASN A 42 20.52 -8.64 5.50
CA ASN A 42 21.28 -9.14 4.35
C ASN A 42 20.56 -8.84 3.04
N GLN A 43 19.24 -9.00 3.03
CA GLN A 43 18.40 -8.62 1.90
C GLN A 43 18.52 -7.13 1.57
N LEU A 44 18.59 -6.27 2.58
CA LEU A 44 18.75 -4.82 2.37
C LEU A 44 20.12 -4.47 1.78
N VAL A 45 21.19 -5.19 2.14
CA VAL A 45 22.52 -4.98 1.54
C VAL A 45 22.51 -5.32 0.06
N GLN A 46 21.96 -6.49 -0.32
CA GLN A 46 21.85 -6.88 -1.72
C GLN A 46 21.00 -5.92 -2.56
N LEU A 47 19.93 -5.39 -1.94
CA LEU A 47 19.05 -4.41 -2.59
C LEU A 47 19.72 -3.06 -2.83
N ARG A 48 20.60 -2.63 -1.94
CA ARG A 48 21.21 -1.30 -2.00
C ARG A 48 21.96 -1.09 -3.31
N GLU A 49 22.80 -2.01 -3.72
CA GLU A 49 23.58 -1.92 -4.95
C GLU A 49 22.69 -1.80 -6.19
N ASN A 50 21.63 -2.61 -6.25
CA ASN A 50 20.68 -2.60 -7.36
C ASN A 50 19.85 -1.30 -7.41
N ILE A 51 19.49 -0.77 -6.24
CA ILE A 51 18.71 0.48 -6.15
C ILE A 51 19.57 1.69 -6.52
N GLU A 52 20.84 1.73 -6.17
CA GLU A 52 21.77 2.75 -6.61
C GLU A 52 21.91 2.80 -8.13
N GLU A 53 21.91 1.64 -8.79
CA GLU A 53 21.87 1.55 -10.24
C GLU A 53 20.56 2.10 -10.85
N LEU A 54 19.42 1.80 -10.22
CA LEU A 54 18.13 2.33 -10.65
C LEU A 54 18.02 3.83 -10.46
N GLN A 55 18.51 4.37 -9.36
CA GLN A 55 18.50 5.81 -9.09
C GLN A 55 19.28 6.62 -10.14
N LYS A 56 20.36 6.07 -10.68
CA LYS A 56 21.10 6.70 -11.79
C LYS A 56 20.26 6.86 -13.05
N ARG A 57 19.28 5.97 -13.26
CA ARG A 57 18.37 5.97 -14.41
C ARG A 57 17.13 6.82 -14.20
N ILE A 58 16.75 7.07 -12.94
CA ILE A 58 15.54 7.81 -12.56
C ILE A 58 15.91 8.94 -11.58
N PRO A 59 16.47 10.04 -12.07
CA PRO A 59 17.08 11.09 -11.24
C PRO A 59 16.08 11.88 -10.37
N TYR A 60 14.77 11.82 -10.64
CA TYR A 60 13.73 12.49 -9.86
C TYR A 60 13.16 11.62 -8.73
N TRP A 61 13.74 10.43 -8.51
CA TRP A 61 13.39 9.61 -7.37
C TRP A 61 14.45 9.72 -6.28
N SER A 62 14.02 9.83 -5.05
CA SER A 62 14.86 9.63 -3.89
C SER A 62 14.46 8.34 -3.18
N THR A 63 15.45 7.56 -2.73
CA THR A 63 15.20 6.26 -2.10
C THR A 63 15.95 6.16 -0.78
N GLU A 64 15.27 5.68 0.25
CA GLU A 64 15.86 5.35 1.53
C GLU A 64 15.57 3.89 1.89
N ILE A 65 16.60 3.17 2.34
CA ILE A 65 16.53 1.75 2.70
C ILE A 65 16.85 1.60 4.17
N PHE A 66 16.00 0.89 4.91
CA PHE A 66 16.24 0.63 6.34
C PHE A 66 15.54 -0.62 6.87
N LEU A 67 16.04 -1.13 7.99
CA LEU A 67 15.36 -2.19 8.74
C LEU A 67 13.99 -1.69 9.19
N LYS A 68 12.98 -2.57 9.11
CA LYS A 68 11.60 -2.26 9.44
C LYS A 68 11.49 -1.67 10.84
N SER A 69 11.06 -0.43 10.93
CA SER A 69 10.85 0.30 12.18
C SER A 69 9.73 1.32 11.99
N LYS A 70 8.63 1.15 12.73
CA LYS A 70 7.52 2.13 12.70
C LYS A 70 7.97 3.51 13.17
N SER A 71 8.75 3.59 14.26
CA SER A 71 9.21 4.87 14.80
C SER A 71 10.11 5.62 13.81
N LYS A 72 11.02 4.90 13.14
CA LYS A 72 11.88 5.50 12.13
C LYS A 72 11.06 6.02 10.94
N LEU A 73 10.10 5.23 10.45
CA LEU A 73 9.22 5.63 9.37
C LEU A 73 8.41 6.88 9.71
N PHE A 74 7.84 6.96 10.91
CA PHE A 74 7.09 8.13 11.36
C PHE A 74 7.98 9.39 11.45
N THR A 75 9.20 9.25 11.94
CA THR A 75 10.18 10.34 11.92
C THR A 75 10.47 10.81 10.49
N CYS A 76 10.59 9.88 9.56
CA CYS A 76 10.80 10.19 8.14
C CYS A 76 9.60 10.95 7.55
N PHE A 77 8.38 10.59 7.91
CA PHE A 77 7.17 11.25 7.40
C PHE A 77 7.06 12.73 7.78
N ASN A 78 7.67 13.15 8.89
CA ASN A 78 7.70 14.58 9.29
C ASN A 78 8.39 15.50 8.28
N ARG A 79 9.12 14.95 7.31
CA ARG A 79 9.78 15.71 6.23
C ARG A 79 8.85 16.06 5.08
N PHE A 80 7.66 15.51 5.06
CA PHE A 80 6.70 15.66 3.97
C PHE A 80 5.44 16.40 4.42
N SER A 81 4.73 16.97 3.46
CA SER A 81 3.43 17.56 3.74
C SER A 81 2.46 16.48 4.25
N PRO A 82 1.60 16.79 5.25
CA PRO A 82 0.54 15.88 5.70
C PRO A 82 -0.37 15.39 4.58
N HIS A 83 -0.53 16.17 3.53
CA HIS A 83 -1.38 15.86 2.38
C HIS A 83 -0.66 15.11 1.26
N THR A 84 0.63 14.85 1.40
CA THR A 84 1.38 14.02 0.44
C THR A 84 0.73 12.65 0.34
N ARG A 85 0.53 12.17 -0.90
CA ARG A 85 -0.01 10.84 -1.15
C ARG A 85 0.99 9.78 -0.72
N LEU A 86 0.51 8.84 0.06
CA LEU A 86 1.26 7.69 0.53
C LEU A 86 0.72 6.43 -0.13
N ILE A 87 1.57 5.71 -0.84
CA ILE A 87 1.25 4.42 -1.44
C ILE A 87 2.05 3.35 -0.70
N TRP A 88 1.35 2.46 -0.02
CA TRP A 88 1.95 1.33 0.68
C TRP A 88 1.84 0.07 -0.16
N ILE A 89 2.93 -0.65 -0.28
CA ILE A 89 2.99 -1.90 -1.04
C ILE A 89 3.73 -2.95 -0.22
N ASP A 90 3.10 -4.10 -0.06
CA ASP A 90 3.66 -5.27 0.60
C ASP A 90 4.08 -6.31 -0.44
N SER A 91 5.32 -6.77 -0.39
CA SER A 91 5.88 -7.69 -1.38
C SER A 91 5.26 -9.09 -1.39
N ASN A 92 4.43 -9.43 -0.40
CA ASN A 92 3.64 -10.66 -0.41
C ASN A 92 2.47 -10.63 -1.40
N TYR A 93 2.27 -9.49 -2.07
CA TYR A 93 1.26 -9.34 -3.09
C TYR A 93 1.89 -9.06 -4.45
N THR A 94 1.34 -9.69 -5.47
CA THR A 94 1.62 -9.37 -6.87
C THR A 94 0.59 -8.35 -7.32
N LEU A 95 1.04 -7.26 -7.93
CA LEU A 95 0.18 -6.25 -8.51
C LEU A 95 -0.10 -6.63 -9.96
N GLU A 96 -1.37 -6.54 -10.37
CA GLU A 96 -1.71 -6.56 -11.78
C GLU A 96 -1.29 -5.26 -12.47
N ASP A 97 -1.23 -5.24 -13.78
CA ASP A 97 -0.86 -4.04 -14.53
C ASP A 97 -1.73 -2.84 -14.16
N ASN A 98 -1.10 -1.68 -14.01
CA ASN A 98 -1.77 -0.41 -13.73
C ASN A 98 -2.45 -0.26 -12.34
N VAL A 99 -2.22 -1.14 -11.35
CA VAL A 99 -2.79 -1.00 -10.00
C VAL A 99 -2.47 0.38 -9.40
N VAL A 100 -1.21 0.79 -9.42
CA VAL A 100 -0.78 2.09 -8.87
C VAL A 100 -1.45 3.25 -9.61
N TYR A 101 -1.58 3.15 -10.92
CA TYR A 101 -2.29 4.14 -11.73
C TYR A 101 -3.76 4.25 -11.34
N HIS A 102 -4.48 3.13 -11.19
CA HIS A 102 -5.89 3.14 -10.79
C HIS A 102 -6.11 3.71 -9.38
N LEU A 103 -5.26 3.34 -8.41
CA LEU A 103 -5.30 3.92 -7.06
C LEU A 103 -5.10 5.45 -7.12
N ASN A 104 -4.13 5.91 -7.90
CA ASN A 104 -3.86 7.33 -8.06
C ASN A 104 -5.03 8.07 -8.71
N GLN A 105 -5.57 7.56 -9.81
CA GLN A 105 -6.73 8.15 -10.49
C GLN A 105 -7.92 8.27 -9.53
N ALA A 106 -8.25 7.22 -8.79
CA ALA A 106 -9.33 7.28 -7.81
C ALA A 106 -9.11 8.36 -6.75
N SER A 107 -7.87 8.58 -6.30
CA SER A 107 -7.54 9.63 -5.33
C SER A 107 -7.77 11.05 -5.85
N LEU A 108 -7.69 11.27 -7.15
CA LEU A 108 -7.93 12.57 -7.78
C LEU A 108 -9.42 12.92 -7.82
N TYR A 109 -10.27 11.91 -7.96
CA TYR A 109 -11.72 12.10 -8.12
C TYR A 109 -12.52 11.89 -6.83
N THR A 110 -11.92 11.29 -5.80
CA THR A 110 -12.59 11.03 -4.52
C THR A 110 -12.17 12.05 -3.47
N LYS A 111 -13.09 12.94 -3.10
CA LYS A 111 -12.85 13.87 -1.99
C LYS A 111 -13.03 13.16 -0.64
N GLY A 112 -12.15 13.46 0.32
CA GLY A 112 -12.28 12.97 1.68
C GLY A 112 -12.09 11.44 1.80
N TYR A 113 -11.22 10.85 0.97
CA TYR A 113 -10.85 9.44 1.12
C TYR A 113 -9.95 9.23 2.34
N GLY A 114 -10.14 8.10 3.02
CA GLY A 114 -9.25 7.58 4.04
C GLY A 114 -8.18 6.70 3.41
N PHE A 115 -8.57 5.47 3.07
CA PHE A 115 -7.76 4.52 2.30
C PHE A 115 -8.45 4.16 0.99
N ILE A 116 -7.66 3.99 -0.07
CA ILE A 116 -8.08 3.41 -1.34
C ILE A 116 -7.28 2.12 -1.52
N SER A 117 -7.96 0.98 -1.54
CA SER A 117 -7.38 -0.35 -1.63
C SER A 117 -7.69 -0.99 -2.97
N PRO A 118 -6.79 -1.76 -3.56
CA PRO A 118 -7.11 -2.66 -4.65
C PRO A 118 -8.01 -3.79 -4.16
N TYR A 119 -8.64 -4.47 -5.10
CA TYR A 119 -9.35 -5.72 -4.83
C TYR A 119 -8.37 -6.89 -4.78
N CYS A 120 -8.55 -7.77 -3.80
CA CYS A 120 -7.83 -9.03 -3.71
C CYS A 120 -8.84 -10.17 -3.52
N GLU A 121 -8.83 -11.13 -4.42
CA GLU A 121 -9.69 -12.30 -4.32
C GLU A 121 -9.36 -13.11 -3.05
N GLY A 122 -10.40 -13.56 -2.36
CA GLY A 122 -10.28 -14.30 -1.09
C GLY A 122 -10.15 -13.43 0.16
N GLU A 123 -9.85 -12.12 0.03
CA GLU A 123 -9.86 -11.21 1.16
C GLU A 123 -11.28 -10.73 1.48
N LYS A 124 -11.57 -10.57 2.78
CA LYS A 124 -12.89 -10.12 3.25
C LYS A 124 -12.89 -8.62 3.49
N TYR A 125 -13.77 -7.93 2.80
CA TYR A 125 -14.06 -6.51 2.99
C TYR A 125 -15.29 -6.36 3.89
N TYR A 126 -15.31 -5.31 4.71
CA TYR A 126 -16.35 -5.12 5.70
C TYR A 126 -17.00 -3.75 5.56
N VAL A 127 -18.29 -3.71 5.80
CA VAL A 127 -19.07 -2.50 6.00
C VAL A 127 -19.71 -2.55 7.37
N THR A 128 -19.75 -1.42 8.05
CA THR A 128 -20.51 -1.24 9.29
C THR A 128 -21.81 -0.54 8.98
N ASP A 129 -22.88 -1.01 9.57
CA ASP A 129 -24.10 -0.20 9.63
C ASP A 129 -23.80 1.02 10.52
N ILE A 130 -24.32 2.20 10.15
CA ILE A 130 -24.10 3.46 10.89
C ILE A 130 -24.57 3.35 12.35
N TYR A 131 -25.45 2.40 12.62
CA TYR A 131 -26.09 2.18 13.93
C TYR A 131 -25.56 0.96 14.71
N ASP A 132 -24.68 0.15 14.10
CA ASP A 132 -24.17 -1.08 14.71
C ASP A 132 -22.65 -1.14 14.50
N ASP A 133 -21.91 -1.12 15.61
CA ASP A 133 -20.44 -1.19 15.59
C ASP A 133 -19.89 -2.57 15.14
N ASN A 134 -20.77 -3.49 14.72
CA ASN A 134 -20.37 -4.80 14.24
C ASN A 134 -20.08 -4.78 12.72
N PRO A 135 -18.83 -4.92 12.30
CA PRO A 135 -18.49 -4.98 10.88
C PRO A 135 -19.10 -6.25 10.25
N ARG A 136 -19.86 -6.06 9.19
CA ARG A 136 -20.45 -7.17 8.41
C ARG A 136 -19.61 -7.43 7.17
N PRO A 137 -19.24 -8.67 6.86
CA PRO A 137 -18.55 -8.97 5.63
C PRO A 137 -19.46 -8.67 4.44
N ILE A 138 -18.89 -8.09 3.40
CA ILE A 138 -19.57 -7.93 2.11
C ILE A 138 -19.78 -9.33 1.54
N LYS A 139 -21.03 -9.67 1.25
CA LYS A 139 -21.40 -11.01 0.76
C LYS A 139 -21.18 -11.18 -0.73
N ASP A 140 -21.15 -10.07 -1.48
CA ASP A 140 -21.03 -10.10 -2.93
C ASP A 140 -19.54 -10.17 -3.32
N SER A 141 -19.11 -11.35 -3.68
CA SER A 141 -17.81 -11.60 -4.31
C SER A 141 -18.07 -12.15 -5.73
N PRO A 142 -17.43 -11.64 -6.77
CA PRO A 142 -16.46 -10.54 -6.78
C PRO A 142 -17.11 -9.14 -6.71
N ILE A 143 -16.42 -8.18 -6.09
CA ILE A 143 -16.80 -6.77 -6.13
C ILE A 143 -16.64 -6.27 -7.58
N LYS A 144 -17.72 -5.79 -8.18
CA LYS A 144 -17.74 -5.38 -9.61
C LYS A 144 -17.58 -3.88 -9.83
N GLU A 145 -17.89 -3.07 -8.82
CA GLU A 145 -17.85 -1.61 -8.89
C GLU A 145 -17.11 -1.04 -7.69
N PRO A 146 -16.52 0.17 -7.80
CA PRO A 146 -15.90 0.84 -6.67
C PRO A 146 -16.88 0.95 -5.50
N MET A 147 -16.49 0.45 -4.35
CA MET A 147 -17.34 0.34 -3.18
C MET A 147 -16.72 1.01 -1.96
N SER A 148 -17.54 1.69 -1.17
CA SER A 148 -17.15 2.18 0.15
C SER A 148 -17.10 1.02 1.14
N VAL A 149 -15.99 0.92 1.87
CA VAL A 149 -15.76 -0.10 2.89
C VAL A 149 -15.30 0.55 4.19
N ASP A 150 -15.40 -0.15 5.30
CA ASP A 150 -14.90 0.37 6.58
C ASP A 150 -13.45 -0.04 6.81
N THR A 151 -13.03 -1.13 6.20
CA THR A 151 -11.69 -1.69 6.40
C THR A 151 -10.95 -1.88 5.08
N CYS A 152 -9.62 -1.76 5.13
CA CYS A 152 -8.71 -2.08 4.05
C CYS A 152 -7.80 -3.24 4.50
N PRO A 153 -8.22 -4.51 4.35
CA PRO A 153 -7.46 -5.67 4.84
C PRO A 153 -6.16 -5.89 4.09
N VAL A 154 -6.14 -5.52 2.81
CA VAL A 154 -4.98 -5.70 1.93
C VAL A 154 -3.90 -4.67 2.28
N PRO A 155 -2.64 -5.09 2.52
CA PRO A 155 -1.54 -4.18 2.80
C PRO A 155 -0.92 -3.59 1.52
N VAL A 156 -1.78 -3.31 0.54
CA VAL A 156 -1.52 -2.49 -0.65
C VAL A 156 -2.61 -1.44 -0.68
N PHE A 157 -2.24 -0.17 -0.57
CA PHE A 157 -3.24 0.90 -0.50
C PHE A 157 -2.64 2.28 -0.81
N LEU A 158 -3.49 3.21 -1.20
CA LEU A 158 -3.18 4.63 -1.28
C LEU A 158 -3.93 5.37 -0.16
N THR A 159 -3.25 6.31 0.47
CA THR A 159 -3.79 7.22 1.48
C THR A 159 -3.02 8.56 1.47
N THR A 160 -3.17 9.39 2.48
CA THR A 160 -2.28 10.53 2.77
C THR A 160 -1.41 10.22 4.00
N ILE A 161 -0.30 10.94 4.15
CA ILE A 161 0.55 10.79 5.34
C ILE A 161 -0.25 11.07 6.62
N SER A 162 -1.07 12.13 6.64
CA SER A 162 -1.91 12.45 7.79
C SER A 162 -2.89 11.34 8.14
N ASN A 163 -3.58 10.77 7.15
CA ASN A 163 -4.52 9.69 7.38
C ASN A 163 -3.83 8.42 7.89
N TYR A 164 -2.66 8.10 7.34
CA TYR A 164 -1.86 6.97 7.82
C TYR A 164 -1.41 7.14 9.28
N LEU A 165 -1.04 8.35 9.67
CA LEU A 165 -0.64 8.65 11.06
C LEU A 165 -1.83 8.63 12.04
N LEU A 166 -3.03 8.98 11.57
CA LEU A 166 -4.27 8.90 12.37
C LEU A 166 -4.75 7.46 12.57
N ASP A 167 -4.62 6.62 11.54
CA ASP A 167 -5.03 5.21 11.62
C ASP A 167 -3.82 4.28 11.57
N GLN A 168 -3.27 3.99 12.74
CA GLN A 168 -2.13 3.08 12.90
C GLN A 168 -2.54 1.60 13.01
N ASN A 169 -3.81 1.29 12.79
CA ASN A 169 -4.31 -0.06 12.78
C ASN A 169 -3.74 -0.88 11.61
N SER A 170 -3.82 -2.19 11.70
CA SER A 170 -3.34 -3.11 10.68
C SER A 170 -4.35 -4.22 10.41
N GLY A 171 -4.19 -4.91 9.29
CA GLY A 171 -5.08 -5.99 8.89
C GLY A 171 -6.54 -5.54 8.81
N LEU A 172 -7.45 -6.32 9.38
CA LEU A 172 -8.89 -6.08 9.33
C LEU A 172 -9.35 -4.78 10.01
N MET A 173 -8.51 -4.20 10.88
CA MET A 173 -8.87 -2.98 11.61
C MET A 173 -8.39 -1.71 10.91
N ARG A 174 -7.63 -1.83 9.79
CA ARG A 174 -7.15 -0.66 9.05
C ARG A 174 -8.30 0.09 8.41
N GLY A 175 -8.34 1.39 8.62
CA GLY A 175 -9.36 2.28 8.07
C GLY A 175 -10.52 2.59 9.00
N ILE A 176 -10.76 1.78 10.04
CA ILE A 176 -11.89 1.99 10.97
C ILE A 176 -11.81 3.36 11.66
N ALA A 177 -10.63 3.76 12.13
CA ALA A 177 -10.47 5.05 12.81
C ALA A 177 -10.81 6.22 11.86
N LEU A 178 -10.37 6.17 10.62
CA LEU A 178 -10.68 7.19 9.61
C LEU A 178 -12.17 7.20 9.26
N ARG A 179 -12.78 6.03 9.15
CA ARG A 179 -14.22 5.92 8.87
C ARG A 179 -15.06 6.58 9.96
N ARG A 180 -14.70 6.39 11.23
CA ARG A 180 -15.39 7.00 12.39
C ARG A 180 -15.35 8.53 12.40
N ILE A 181 -14.32 9.13 11.83
CA ILE A 181 -14.21 10.60 11.71
C ILE A 181 -14.66 11.16 10.35
N GLY A 182 -15.34 10.34 9.55
CA GLY A 182 -16.04 10.77 8.35
C GLY A 182 -15.30 10.62 7.03
N PHE A 183 -14.09 10.02 7.02
CA PHE A 183 -13.42 9.66 5.77
C PHE A 183 -14.07 8.43 5.12
N ARG A 184 -13.89 8.31 3.81
CA ARG A 184 -14.36 7.16 3.04
C ARG A 184 -13.20 6.24 2.70
N ASN A 185 -13.25 4.99 3.13
CA ASN A 185 -12.36 3.97 2.60
C ASN A 185 -13.03 3.31 1.40
N MET A 186 -12.24 2.96 0.41
CA MET A 186 -12.75 2.41 -0.86
C MET A 186 -11.96 1.18 -1.27
N VAL A 187 -12.64 0.24 -1.93
CA VAL A 187 -12.02 -0.83 -2.70
C VAL A 187 -12.30 -0.63 -4.18
N LEU A 188 -11.28 -0.83 -5.01
CA LEU A 188 -11.35 -0.63 -6.46
C LEU A 188 -11.25 -1.99 -7.17
N PRO A 189 -12.32 -2.48 -7.79
CA PRO A 189 -12.31 -3.77 -8.49
C PRO A 189 -11.43 -3.79 -9.74
N GLN A 190 -11.16 -2.64 -10.35
CA GLN A 190 -10.27 -2.50 -11.51
C GLN A 190 -8.77 -2.49 -11.15
N ALA A 191 -8.45 -2.40 -9.88
CA ALA A 191 -7.09 -2.50 -9.36
C ALA A 191 -6.98 -3.85 -8.65
N ILE A 192 -6.38 -4.85 -9.28
CA ILE A 192 -6.37 -6.22 -8.76
C ILE A 192 -4.97 -6.56 -8.24
N VAL A 193 -4.95 -7.20 -7.07
CA VAL A 193 -3.72 -7.76 -6.51
C VAL A 193 -3.97 -9.21 -6.10
N PHE A 194 -2.91 -10.01 -6.16
CA PHE A 194 -2.94 -11.42 -5.79
C PHE A 194 -2.00 -11.65 -4.62
N LYS A 195 -2.47 -12.35 -3.61
CA LYS A 195 -1.62 -12.81 -2.52
C LYS A 195 -0.71 -13.93 -3.02
N LYS A 196 0.60 -13.77 -2.82
CA LYS A 196 1.56 -14.81 -3.18
C LYS A 196 1.38 -16.02 -2.25
N GLU A 197 1.34 -17.21 -2.82
CA GLU A 197 1.34 -18.44 -2.03
C GLU A 197 2.69 -18.58 -1.31
N ASN A 198 2.66 -18.80 -0.02
CA ASN A 198 3.86 -19.14 0.74
C ASN A 198 4.35 -20.51 0.32
N LYS A 199 5.46 -20.57 -0.40
CA LYS A 199 6.09 -21.85 -0.81
C LYS A 199 6.46 -22.79 0.35
N ASN A 200 6.26 -22.37 1.60
CA ASN A 200 6.57 -23.14 2.80
C ASN A 200 5.40 -23.98 3.34
N ASP A 201 4.18 -23.86 2.79
CA ASP A 201 3.02 -24.61 3.29
C ASP A 201 2.82 -25.97 2.59
N THR A 202 3.73 -26.38 1.69
CA THR A 202 3.62 -27.63 0.94
C THR A 202 4.43 -28.79 1.53
N ASN A 203 5.00 -28.65 2.73
CA ASN A 203 5.72 -29.73 3.44
C ASN A 203 5.08 -30.01 4.81
N ASN A 204 3.85 -30.50 4.81
CA ASN A 204 3.28 -31.27 5.92
C ASN A 204 2.48 -32.46 5.39
#